data_7812e44cfc00161744b563ceecbf60e4
#
_entry.id   7812e44cfc00161744b563ceecbf60e4
#
_cell.length_a   1.000
_cell.length_b   1.000
_cell.length_c   1.000
_cell.angle_alpha   90.00
_cell.angle_beta   90.00
_cell.angle_gamma   90.00
#
_symmetry.space_group_name_H-M   'P 1'
#
loop_
_entity.id
_entity.type
_entity.pdbx_description
1 polymer ?
#
loop_
_entity_poly.entity_id
_entity_poly.type
_entity_poly.pdbx_seq_one_letter_code
_entity_poly.pdbx_strand_id
1 'polypeptide(L)' 'MRIELNRQPEDIPGETLSIREILKYKNYSFPNLVVRINGKLVKKTDYDTAQVWEGDVVEIIHLISGG' A
#
# COMPACT_ATOMS: atom_id res chain seq x y z
N MET A 1 -1.98 12.17 -6.27
CA MET A 1 -2.16 12.30 -4.81
C MET A 1 -0.84 12.13 -4.08
N ARG A 2 -0.69 12.81 -2.97
CA ARG A 2 0.50 12.68 -2.15
C ARG A 2 0.14 11.90 -0.90
N ILE A 3 0.90 10.83 -0.64
CA ILE A 3 0.70 9.97 0.52
C ILE A 3 2.05 9.77 1.20
N GLU A 4 2.02 9.18 2.39
CA GLU A 4 3.23 8.69 3.02
C GLU A 4 3.25 7.18 2.81
N LEU A 5 4.29 6.69 2.18
CA LEU A 5 4.44 5.27 1.91
C LEU A 5 5.74 4.80 2.57
N ASN A 6 5.59 3.91 3.54
CA ASN A 6 6.74 3.37 4.29
C ASN A 6 7.62 4.49 4.84
N ARG A 7 6.98 5.50 5.45
CA ARG A 7 7.64 6.65 6.08
C ARG A 7 8.35 7.58 5.11
N GLN A 8 8.02 7.50 3.82
CA GLN A 8 8.56 8.38 2.82
C GLN A 8 7.42 9.07 2.08
N PRO A 9 7.56 10.36 1.75
CA PRO A 9 6.55 11.02 0.93
C PRO A 9 6.58 10.42 -0.48
N GLU A 10 5.39 10.19 -1.03
CA GLU A 10 5.25 9.57 -2.34
C GLU A 10 4.18 10.32 -3.10
N ASP A 11 4.52 10.74 -4.31
CA ASP A 11 3.59 11.44 -5.18
C ASP A 11 3.13 10.46 -6.25
N ILE A 12 1.87 10.05 -6.19
CA ILE A 12 1.31 9.02 -7.05
C ILE A 12 0.22 9.63 -7.92
N PRO A 13 0.14 9.31 -9.23
CA PRO A 13 -0.88 9.87 -10.11
C PRO A 13 -2.30 9.51 -9.66
N GLY A 14 -3.25 10.40 -9.91
CA GLY A 14 -4.65 10.16 -9.64
C GLY A 14 -5.12 10.71 -8.30
N GLU A 15 -6.42 10.66 -8.08
CA GLU A 15 -7.05 11.13 -6.84
C GLU A 15 -7.13 10.04 -5.79
N THR A 16 -7.25 8.81 -6.22
CA THR A 16 -7.31 7.63 -5.35
C THR A 16 -6.82 6.42 -6.11
N LEU A 17 -6.25 5.47 -5.38
CA LEU A 17 -5.88 4.19 -5.94
C LEU A 17 -6.21 3.11 -4.91
N SER A 18 -6.57 1.93 -5.41
CA SER A 18 -6.68 0.77 -4.52
C SER A 18 -5.28 0.30 -4.12
N ILE A 19 -5.21 -0.51 -3.08
CA ILE A 19 -3.93 -1.12 -2.69
C ILE A 19 -3.37 -1.92 -3.86
N ARG A 20 -4.23 -2.67 -4.57
CA ARG A 20 -3.79 -3.43 -5.75
C ARG A 20 -3.12 -2.54 -6.79
N GLU A 21 -3.72 -1.39 -7.05
CA GLU A 21 -3.16 -0.45 -8.02
C GLU A 21 -1.82 0.13 -7.56
N ILE A 22 -1.69 0.41 -6.26
CA ILE A 22 -0.43 0.89 -5.71
C ILE A 22 0.66 -0.17 -5.84
N LEU A 23 0.34 -1.42 -5.55
CA LEU A 23 1.30 -2.51 -5.69
C LEU A 23 1.79 -2.63 -7.14
N LYS A 24 0.89 -2.48 -8.11
CA LYS A 24 1.26 -2.50 -9.52
C LYS A 24 2.14 -1.30 -9.87
N TYR A 25 1.75 -0.12 -9.40
CA TYR A 25 2.49 1.11 -9.68
C TYR A 25 3.92 1.04 -9.16
N LYS A 26 4.10 0.49 -7.97
CA LYS A 26 5.42 0.36 -7.36
C LYS A 26 6.16 -0.92 -7.76
N ASN A 27 5.52 -1.78 -8.53
CA ASN A 27 6.09 -3.07 -8.91
C ASN A 27 6.36 -3.98 -7.71
N TYR A 28 5.51 -3.91 -6.71
CA TYR A 28 5.63 -4.75 -5.53
C TYR A 28 4.92 -6.08 -5.76
N SER A 29 5.66 -7.10 -6.17
CA SER A 29 5.10 -8.41 -6.49
C SER A 29 5.48 -9.49 -5.47
N PHE A 30 5.71 -9.09 -4.25
CA PHE A 30 6.15 -10.02 -3.19
C PHE A 30 4.96 -10.81 -2.64
N PRO A 31 5.16 -12.10 -2.32
CA PRO A 31 4.05 -12.94 -1.88
C PRO A 31 3.57 -12.66 -0.45
N ASN A 32 4.44 -12.24 0.43
CA ASN A 32 4.10 -12.09 1.85
C ASN A 32 4.15 -10.64 2.26
N LEU A 33 3.05 -9.92 2.01
CA LEU A 33 2.96 -8.51 2.33
C LEU A 33 2.08 -8.28 3.55
N VAL A 34 2.46 -7.29 4.36
CA VAL A 34 1.60 -6.73 5.38
C VAL A 34 1.29 -5.31 4.95
N VAL A 35 0.01 -5.00 4.80
CA VAL A 35 -0.45 -3.69 4.34
C VAL A 35 -1.29 -3.04 5.41
N ARG A 36 -0.98 -1.77 5.71
CA ARG A 36 -1.79 -0.96 6.62
C ARG A 36 -2.08 0.39 5.99
N ILE A 37 -3.29 0.87 6.20
CA ILE A 37 -3.68 2.23 5.84
C ILE A 37 -4.07 2.95 7.12
N ASN A 38 -3.35 4.00 7.45
CA ASN A 38 -3.57 4.77 8.68
C ASN A 38 -3.59 3.86 9.92
N GLY A 39 -2.68 2.90 9.95
CA GLY A 39 -2.56 1.97 11.07
C GLY A 39 -3.50 0.78 11.04
N LYS A 40 -4.41 0.72 10.08
CA LYS A 40 -5.36 -0.39 9.99
C LYS A 40 -4.91 -1.44 9.00
N LEU A 41 -4.89 -2.69 9.44
CA LEU A 41 -4.49 -3.80 8.58
C LEU A 41 -5.47 -3.99 7.43
N VAL A 42 -4.93 -4.17 6.23
CA VAL A 42 -5.70 -4.47 5.04
C VAL A 42 -5.41 -5.91 4.65
N LYS A 43 -6.44 -6.74 4.60
CA LYS A 43 -6.30 -8.14 4.22
C LYS A 43 -6.08 -8.27 2.73
N LYS A 44 -5.39 -9.32 2.31
CA LYS A 44 -5.12 -9.57 0.91
C LYS A 44 -6.40 -9.61 0.08
N THR A 45 -7.47 -10.16 0.63
CA THR A 45 -8.76 -10.23 -0.05
C THR A 45 -9.38 -8.85 -0.30
N ASP A 46 -8.89 -7.82 0.39
CA ASP A 46 -9.43 -6.46 0.28
C ASP A 46 -8.54 -5.53 -0.55
N TYR A 47 -7.48 -6.04 -1.16
CA TYR A 47 -6.55 -5.20 -1.91
C TYR A 47 -7.19 -4.49 -3.10
N ASP A 48 -8.22 -5.09 -3.69
CA ASP A 48 -8.90 -4.48 -4.84
C ASP A 48 -9.93 -3.42 -4.44
N THR A 49 -10.38 -3.44 -3.20
CA THR A 49 -11.43 -2.54 -2.71
C THR A 49 -10.93 -1.47 -1.75
N ALA A 50 -9.85 -1.74 -1.02
CA ALA A 50 -9.30 -0.76 -0.08
C ALA A 50 -8.67 0.39 -0.85
N GLN A 51 -9.20 1.60 -0.66
CA GLN A 51 -8.77 2.79 -1.38
C GLN A 51 -7.85 3.65 -0.54
N VAL A 52 -6.88 4.24 -1.19
CA VAL A 52 -5.94 5.19 -0.58
C VAL A 52 -6.22 6.58 -1.15
N TRP A 53 -6.23 7.58 -0.29
CA TRP A 53 -6.54 8.95 -0.63
C TRP A 53 -5.40 9.89 -0.25
N GLU A 54 -5.49 11.10 -0.74
CA GLU A 54 -4.54 12.16 -0.40
C GLU A 54 -4.32 12.24 1.11
N GLY A 55 -3.07 12.26 1.53
CA GLY A 55 -2.71 12.40 2.93
C GLY A 55 -2.69 11.10 3.74
N ASP A 56 -3.09 10.00 3.15
CA ASP A 56 -3.08 8.73 3.87
C ASP A 56 -1.67 8.26 4.17
N VAL A 57 -1.52 7.55 5.29
CA VAL A 57 -0.28 6.92 5.70
C VAL A 57 -0.38 5.43 5.40
N VAL A 58 0.44 4.95 4.49
CA VAL A 58 0.38 3.59 3.99
C VAL A 58 1.67 2.86 4.33
N GLU A 59 1.53 1.64 4.84
CA GLU A 59 2.66 0.75 5.07
C GLU A 59 2.49 -0.50 4.25
N ILE A 60 3.50 -0.85 3.48
CA ILE A 60 3.53 -2.08 2.69
C ILE A 60 4.86 -2.76 3.01
N ILE A 61 4.81 -3.77 3.84
CA ILE A 61 6.01 -4.42 4.37
C ILE A 61 6.09 -5.83 3.81
N HIS A 62 7.23 -6.15 3.23
CA HIS A 62 7.51 -7.50 2.73
C HIS A 62 8.08 -8.33 3.88
N LEU A 63 7.35 -9.36 4.26
CA LEU A 63 7.83 -10.29 5.28
C LEU A 63 8.75 -11.31 4.62
N ILE A 64 10.01 -11.24 4.99
CA ILE A 64 10.98 -12.24 4.56
C ILE A 64 10.78 -13.43 5.50
N SER A 65 10.39 -14.58 4.93
CA SER A 65 10.28 -15.76 5.76
C SER A 65 11.66 -16.05 6.35
N GLY A 66 11.72 -15.98 7.65
CA GLY A 66 12.99 -16.14 8.35
C GLY A 66 13.48 -17.55 8.26
N GLY A 67 13.71 -17.95 7.16
CA GLY A 67 14.31 -19.27 6.91
C GLY A 67 14.29 -20.16 8.08
#